data_b26c51a876bd2441938ab2df95fa8872
#
_entry.id   b26c51a876bd2441938ab2df95fa8872
#
_cell.length_a   1.000
_cell.length_b   1.000
_cell.length_c   1.000
_cell.angle_alpha   90.00
_cell.angle_beta   90.00
_cell.angle_gamma   90.00
#
_symmetry.space_group_name_H-M   'P 1'
#
loop_
_entity.id
_entity.type
_entity.pdbx_description
1 polymer ?
#
loop_
_entity_poly.entity_id
_entity_poly.type
_entity_poly.pdbx_seq_one_letter_code
_entity_poly.pdbx_strand_id
1 'polypeptide(L)'
;MSGASAVMRALLALLLTLAGVAAAQAADADTARLLFTGDIMLSRQVAREIAARGGLSPWHGLRDVLRSADLVVGNFEGTVGGADACDAPKELCFAVDPHLVPLLKDAGFTALGIANNHSSDLGAAGRKATREALQAAGLGAIGSAESPAFAKVGGRTLALISLNLVAGRDGQIDRVPSWQVAQQLRLARALGDWVIVSVHWGKELADWVVPEQEAAAKWLVAQGADLIIGAHPHVVQPPACVDGKPVFYSLGNHVFDQKYPQTKRGLIADCEIKGDRLTCGGLPTRTPDGSAYPAWAAAQDQPPATLAQCPVKANAPLRVAGQAIGPWIRDGEIASDRLVLEGRGEANRWRTPPRALLSAEAGRLVADQPPLLFTLERHASPIDGEDGPRPYVYEVTAHGLVAKWRGSALAWPLLDAVLIADDAGQSYLCALHRGDSFIMLDTAKPSATRTQVYAWNGFGFTGVNDDALAARCAGRFDLGG
;
A
#
# COMPACT_ATOMS: atom_id res chain seq x y z
N MET A 1 -19.90 -62.45 13.91
CA MET A 1 -18.69 -61.61 13.90
C MET A 1 -18.53 -60.77 12.64
N SER A 2 -19.58 -60.50 11.84
CA SER A 2 -19.48 -59.73 10.58
C SER A 2 -19.88 -58.26 10.61
N GLY A 3 -20.57 -57.80 11.66
CA GLY A 3 -21.06 -56.41 11.74
C GLY A 3 -20.01 -55.36 12.16
N ALA A 4 -19.06 -55.73 13.03
CA ALA A 4 -18.02 -54.82 13.52
C ALA A 4 -17.02 -54.41 12.43
N SER A 5 -16.75 -55.29 11.47
CA SER A 5 -15.83 -55.00 10.33
C SER A 5 -16.43 -54.01 9.31
N ALA A 6 -17.77 -54.03 9.11
CA ALA A 6 -18.44 -53.12 8.18
C ALA A 6 -18.53 -51.69 8.75
N VAL A 7 -18.83 -51.56 10.05
CA VAL A 7 -18.88 -50.24 10.74
C VAL A 7 -17.47 -49.59 10.77
N MET A 8 -16.45 -50.36 11.04
CA MET A 8 -15.05 -49.84 11.07
C MET A 8 -14.57 -49.41 9.69
N ARG A 9 -14.96 -50.10 8.60
CA ARG A 9 -14.65 -49.65 7.22
C ARG A 9 -15.43 -48.41 6.83
N ALA A 10 -16.69 -48.25 7.27
CA ALA A 10 -17.47 -47.04 7.03
C ALA A 10 -16.91 -45.83 7.78
N LEU A 11 -16.49 -46.01 9.04
CA LEU A 11 -15.82 -44.94 9.82
C LEU A 11 -14.46 -44.55 9.23
N LEU A 12 -13.68 -45.51 8.75
CA LEU A 12 -12.38 -45.22 8.10
C LEU A 12 -12.57 -44.48 6.77
N ALA A 13 -13.59 -44.86 5.98
CA ALA A 13 -13.92 -44.17 4.73
C ALA A 13 -14.40 -42.73 5.00
N LEU A 14 -15.23 -42.53 6.06
CA LEU A 14 -15.67 -41.20 6.45
C LEU A 14 -14.54 -40.31 6.96
N LEU A 15 -13.59 -40.87 7.72
CA LEU A 15 -12.38 -40.17 8.17
C LEU A 15 -11.44 -39.81 7.00
N LEU A 16 -11.30 -40.67 6.01
CA LEU A 16 -10.53 -40.41 4.81
C LEU A 16 -11.18 -39.35 3.91
N THR A 17 -12.50 -39.32 3.81
CA THR A 17 -13.23 -38.29 3.07
C THR A 17 -13.16 -36.94 3.81
N LEU A 18 -13.31 -36.91 5.13
CA LEU A 18 -13.16 -35.70 5.93
C LEU A 18 -11.72 -35.16 5.90
N ALA A 19 -10.72 -36.05 5.94
CA ALA A 19 -9.33 -35.67 5.79
C ALA A 19 -9.01 -35.15 4.36
N GLY A 20 -9.63 -35.76 3.33
CA GLY A 20 -9.53 -35.30 1.94
C GLY A 20 -10.16 -33.93 1.71
N VAL A 21 -11.34 -33.67 2.31
CA VAL A 21 -12.01 -32.37 2.25
C VAL A 21 -11.21 -31.30 3.02
N ALA A 22 -10.67 -31.66 4.20
CA ALA A 22 -9.82 -30.74 4.98
C ALA A 22 -8.49 -30.44 4.27
N ALA A 23 -7.90 -31.42 3.58
CA ALA A 23 -6.68 -31.23 2.78
C ALA A 23 -6.96 -30.41 1.50
N ALA A 24 -8.12 -30.58 0.86
CA ALA A 24 -8.54 -29.75 -0.27
C ALA A 24 -8.82 -28.30 0.16
N GLN A 25 -9.46 -28.09 1.30
CA GLN A 25 -9.67 -26.75 1.88
C GLN A 25 -8.34 -26.09 2.34
N ALA A 26 -7.36 -26.87 2.81
CA ALA A 26 -6.05 -26.36 3.18
C ALA A 26 -5.20 -26.01 1.96
N ALA A 27 -5.37 -26.70 0.83
CA ALA A 27 -4.71 -26.39 -0.43
C ALA A 27 -5.25 -25.12 -1.10
N ASP A 28 -6.53 -24.79 -0.88
CA ASP A 28 -7.17 -23.54 -1.36
C ASP A 28 -6.80 -22.31 -0.51
N ALA A 29 -6.41 -22.53 0.75
CA ALA A 29 -6.08 -21.43 1.67
C ALA A 29 -4.76 -20.71 1.38
N ASP A 30 -3.93 -21.23 0.46
CA ASP A 30 -2.59 -20.70 0.14
C ASP A 30 -2.53 -20.10 -1.28
N THR A 31 -3.70 -19.92 -1.92
CA THR A 31 -3.84 -19.28 -3.22
C THR A 31 -4.72 -18.03 -3.09
N ALA A 32 -4.38 -16.98 -3.84
CA ALA A 32 -5.22 -15.79 -3.94
C ALA A 32 -5.04 -15.11 -5.29
N ARG A 33 -6.12 -14.56 -5.85
CA ARG A 33 -6.12 -13.82 -7.09
C ARG A 33 -6.29 -12.33 -6.83
N LEU A 34 -5.41 -11.53 -7.40
CA LEU A 34 -5.38 -10.08 -7.25
C LEU A 34 -5.56 -9.45 -8.63
N LEU A 35 -6.47 -8.51 -8.77
CA LEU A 35 -6.66 -7.75 -10.00
C LEU A 35 -6.38 -6.27 -9.75
N PHE A 36 -5.64 -5.66 -10.67
CA PHE A 36 -5.36 -4.23 -10.67
C PHE A 36 -5.83 -3.64 -12.00
N THR A 37 -6.59 -2.53 -11.93
CA THR A 37 -7.11 -1.84 -13.11
C THR A 37 -6.51 -0.46 -13.25
N GLY A 38 -6.52 0.09 -14.47
CA GLY A 38 -6.07 1.44 -14.76
C GLY A 38 -7.04 2.52 -14.28
N ASP A 39 -7.07 3.63 -15.00
CA ASP A 39 -7.75 4.87 -14.62
C ASP A 39 -9.28 4.75 -14.67
N ILE A 40 -9.92 5.11 -13.55
CA ILE A 40 -11.36 5.10 -13.34
C ILE A 40 -11.84 6.51 -13.03
N MET A 41 -12.58 7.11 -13.95
CA MET A 41 -13.22 8.42 -13.81
C MET A 41 -14.72 8.27 -13.96
N LEU A 42 -15.49 8.60 -12.92
CA LEU A 42 -16.96 8.46 -12.87
C LEU A 42 -17.66 9.83 -12.99
N SER A 43 -17.07 10.78 -13.71
CA SER A 43 -17.64 12.10 -13.95
C SER A 43 -17.91 12.35 -15.44
N ARG A 44 -18.23 13.57 -15.83
CA ARG A 44 -18.35 14.04 -17.21
C ARG A 44 -19.24 13.13 -18.09
N GLN A 45 -18.70 12.63 -19.23
CA GLN A 45 -19.44 11.77 -20.15
C GLN A 45 -19.76 10.40 -19.56
N VAL A 46 -18.90 9.86 -18.70
CA VAL A 46 -19.17 8.57 -18.02
C VAL A 46 -20.42 8.66 -17.15
N ALA A 47 -20.55 9.69 -16.34
CA ALA A 47 -21.74 9.91 -15.50
C ALA A 47 -23.01 10.06 -16.35
N ARG A 48 -22.93 10.80 -17.46
CA ARG A 48 -24.07 10.95 -18.39
C ARG A 48 -24.46 9.63 -19.04
N GLU A 49 -23.49 8.80 -19.43
CA GLU A 49 -23.75 7.49 -20.03
C GLU A 49 -24.39 6.52 -19.01
N ILE A 50 -23.94 6.52 -17.73
CA ILE A 50 -24.56 5.75 -16.66
C ILE A 50 -26.03 6.16 -16.50
N ALA A 51 -26.30 7.45 -16.43
CA ALA A 51 -27.67 7.97 -16.31
C ALA A 51 -28.54 7.60 -17.51
N ALA A 52 -28.03 7.77 -18.73
CA ALA A 52 -28.73 7.43 -19.98
C ALA A 52 -29.05 5.93 -20.11
N ARG A 53 -28.25 5.06 -19.49
CA ARG A 53 -28.46 3.61 -19.43
C ARG A 53 -29.24 3.17 -18.20
N GLY A 54 -29.94 4.07 -17.51
CA GLY A 54 -30.77 3.76 -16.34
C GLY A 54 -29.97 3.29 -15.12
N GLY A 55 -28.74 3.76 -14.96
CA GLY A 55 -27.87 3.40 -13.86
C GLY A 55 -27.08 2.10 -14.08
N LEU A 56 -27.04 1.57 -15.31
CA LEU A 56 -26.26 0.37 -15.61
C LEU A 56 -24.78 0.58 -15.28
N SER A 57 -24.23 -0.32 -14.48
CA SER A 57 -22.82 -0.27 -14.10
C SER A 57 -21.88 -0.36 -15.30
N PRO A 58 -20.84 0.48 -15.39
CA PRO A 58 -19.83 0.40 -16.44
C PRO A 58 -19.16 -0.98 -16.53
N TRP A 59 -19.11 -1.69 -15.45
CA TRP A 59 -18.44 -3.01 -15.34
C TRP A 59 -19.35 -4.21 -15.64
N HIS A 60 -20.58 -4.01 -16.11
CA HIS A 60 -21.52 -5.13 -16.31
C HIS A 60 -20.94 -6.29 -17.15
N GLY A 61 -20.08 -5.99 -18.14
CA GLY A 61 -19.40 -6.99 -18.98
C GLY A 61 -18.15 -7.62 -18.37
N LEU A 62 -17.61 -7.05 -17.28
CA LEU A 62 -16.39 -7.53 -16.59
C LEU A 62 -16.67 -8.00 -15.17
N ARG A 63 -17.89 -7.89 -14.70
CA ARG A 63 -18.29 -8.10 -13.31
C ARG A 63 -17.88 -9.47 -12.77
N ASP A 64 -18.11 -10.53 -13.54
CA ASP A 64 -17.84 -11.90 -13.08
C ASP A 64 -16.35 -12.11 -12.84
N VAL A 65 -15.49 -11.53 -13.68
CA VAL A 65 -14.04 -11.63 -13.50
C VAL A 65 -13.58 -10.78 -12.31
N LEU A 66 -14.04 -9.54 -12.19
CA LEU A 66 -13.68 -8.71 -11.04
C LEU A 66 -14.11 -9.35 -9.72
N ARG A 67 -15.30 -9.95 -9.68
CA ARG A 67 -15.82 -10.66 -8.49
C ARG A 67 -15.19 -12.02 -8.22
N SER A 68 -14.49 -12.59 -9.19
CA SER A 68 -13.77 -13.86 -8.99
C SER A 68 -12.42 -13.68 -8.31
N ALA A 69 -11.97 -12.45 -8.11
CA ALA A 69 -10.72 -12.15 -7.42
C ALA A 69 -10.93 -11.86 -5.93
N ASP A 70 -9.92 -12.16 -5.14
CA ASP A 70 -9.90 -11.93 -3.69
C ASP A 70 -9.59 -10.47 -3.36
N LEU A 71 -8.85 -9.78 -4.23
CA LEU A 71 -8.54 -8.35 -4.13
C LEU A 71 -8.65 -7.69 -5.50
N VAL A 72 -9.40 -6.60 -5.60
CA VAL A 72 -9.48 -5.76 -6.81
C VAL A 72 -9.18 -4.31 -6.45
N VAL A 73 -8.14 -3.76 -7.06
CA VAL A 73 -7.71 -2.38 -6.84
C VAL A 73 -7.72 -1.61 -8.16
N GLY A 74 -8.26 -0.39 -8.17
CA GLY A 74 -8.21 0.52 -9.32
C GLY A 74 -7.66 1.89 -8.93
N ASN A 75 -7.23 2.69 -9.91
CA ASN A 75 -6.92 4.10 -9.70
C ASN A 75 -8.21 4.92 -9.86
N PHE A 76 -8.74 5.47 -8.75
CA PHE A 76 -9.91 6.34 -8.75
C PHE A 76 -9.50 7.77 -9.07
N GLU A 77 -9.55 8.13 -10.35
CA GLU A 77 -9.13 9.43 -10.84
C GLU A 77 -10.28 10.42 -10.80
N GLY A 78 -10.34 11.13 -9.69
CA GLY A 78 -11.38 12.10 -9.41
C GLY A 78 -11.57 12.39 -7.93
N THR A 79 -12.50 13.26 -7.64
CA THR A 79 -12.84 13.73 -6.29
C THR A 79 -14.34 13.65 -6.09
N VAL A 80 -14.80 13.06 -4.99
CA VAL A 80 -16.22 12.96 -4.68
C VAL A 80 -16.76 14.32 -4.22
N GLY A 81 -17.83 14.77 -4.89
CA GLY A 81 -18.51 16.02 -4.57
C GLY A 81 -19.33 16.56 -5.74
N GLY A 82 -20.04 17.65 -5.52
CA GLY A 82 -20.86 18.31 -6.54
C GLY A 82 -20.00 19.02 -7.60
N ALA A 83 -20.37 18.89 -8.88
CA ALA A 83 -19.69 19.55 -9.98
C ALA A 83 -19.73 21.10 -9.89
N ASP A 84 -20.66 21.65 -9.13
CA ASP A 84 -20.79 23.09 -8.92
C ASP A 84 -19.72 23.65 -7.96
N ALA A 85 -19.03 22.78 -7.22
CA ALA A 85 -17.90 23.14 -6.36
C ALA A 85 -16.56 23.22 -7.13
N CYS A 86 -16.54 23.00 -8.44
CA CYS A 86 -15.35 23.13 -9.29
C CYS A 86 -15.01 24.59 -9.57
N ASP A 87 -13.83 25.03 -9.13
CA ASP A 87 -13.29 26.36 -9.45
C ASP A 87 -12.66 26.48 -10.83
N ALA A 88 -12.67 25.38 -11.63
CA ALA A 88 -12.07 25.29 -12.94
C ALA A 88 -13.08 24.95 -14.02
N PRO A 89 -12.68 25.03 -15.32
CA PRO A 89 -13.48 24.47 -16.38
C PRO A 89 -13.92 23.03 -16.06
N LYS A 90 -15.21 22.75 -16.24
CA LYS A 90 -15.82 21.44 -15.88
C LYS A 90 -15.14 20.25 -16.59
N GLU A 91 -14.50 20.51 -17.74
CA GLU A 91 -13.75 19.53 -18.51
C GLU A 91 -12.47 19.06 -17.79
N LEU A 92 -11.91 19.90 -16.92
CA LEU A 92 -10.67 19.64 -16.17
C LEU A 92 -10.91 19.33 -14.69
N CYS A 93 -12.17 19.20 -14.28
CA CYS A 93 -12.55 18.91 -12.91
C CYS A 93 -13.33 17.59 -12.88
N PHE A 94 -12.75 16.59 -12.21
CA PHE A 94 -13.31 15.24 -12.15
C PHE A 94 -14.14 15.05 -10.88
N ALA A 95 -15.15 15.94 -10.71
CA ALA A 95 -16.11 15.83 -9.62
C ALA A 95 -17.05 14.63 -9.85
N VAL A 96 -17.07 13.71 -8.90
CA VAL A 96 -17.84 12.46 -8.93
C VAL A 96 -19.02 12.56 -7.98
N ASP A 97 -20.23 12.34 -8.52
CA ASP A 97 -21.43 12.26 -7.70
C ASP A 97 -21.31 11.10 -6.69
N PRO A 98 -21.53 11.35 -5.37
CA PRO A 98 -21.46 10.32 -4.33
C PRO A 98 -22.33 9.07 -4.64
N HIS A 99 -23.45 9.23 -5.35
CA HIS A 99 -24.33 8.13 -5.71
C HIS A 99 -23.73 7.11 -6.69
N LEU A 100 -22.63 7.46 -7.38
CA LEU A 100 -21.93 6.59 -8.29
C LEU A 100 -20.89 5.69 -7.58
N VAL A 101 -20.44 6.07 -6.40
CA VAL A 101 -19.40 5.34 -5.64
C VAL A 101 -19.81 3.89 -5.32
N PRO A 102 -21.06 3.57 -4.93
CA PRO A 102 -21.46 2.18 -4.69
C PRO A 102 -21.31 1.25 -5.89
N LEU A 103 -21.35 1.78 -7.13
CA LEU A 103 -21.16 0.98 -8.34
C LEU A 103 -19.79 0.30 -8.39
N LEU A 104 -18.75 0.89 -7.75
CA LEU A 104 -17.43 0.29 -7.62
C LEU A 104 -17.49 -0.99 -6.78
N LYS A 105 -18.17 -0.92 -5.61
CA LYS A 105 -18.36 -2.10 -4.74
C LYS A 105 -19.15 -3.18 -5.43
N ASP A 106 -20.22 -2.80 -6.12
CA ASP A 106 -21.06 -3.71 -6.89
C ASP A 106 -20.32 -4.37 -8.05
N ALA A 107 -19.33 -3.71 -8.64
CA ALA A 107 -18.47 -4.27 -9.66
C ALA A 107 -17.52 -5.34 -9.11
N GLY A 108 -17.16 -5.27 -7.84
CA GLY A 108 -16.23 -6.19 -7.19
C GLY A 108 -14.94 -5.54 -6.69
N PHE A 109 -14.80 -4.21 -6.80
CA PHE A 109 -13.64 -3.53 -6.22
C PHE A 109 -13.63 -3.70 -4.70
N THR A 110 -12.42 -3.85 -4.15
CA THR A 110 -12.15 -3.94 -2.72
C THR A 110 -11.47 -2.70 -2.18
N ALA A 111 -10.65 -2.05 -3.01
CA ALA A 111 -9.98 -0.79 -2.68
C ALA A 111 -9.73 0.07 -3.92
N LEU A 112 -9.50 1.36 -3.70
CA LEU A 112 -9.14 2.32 -4.72
C LEU A 112 -7.88 3.10 -4.29
N GLY A 113 -6.91 3.24 -5.21
CA GLY A 113 -5.87 4.24 -5.13
C GLY A 113 -6.48 5.61 -5.40
N ILE A 114 -6.29 6.55 -4.48
CA ILE A 114 -6.82 7.92 -4.57
C ILE A 114 -5.72 8.97 -4.62
N ALA A 115 -4.45 8.57 -4.73
CA ALA A 115 -3.33 9.49 -4.95
C ALA A 115 -3.13 9.69 -6.46
N ASN A 116 -3.67 10.79 -6.99
CA ASN A 116 -3.54 11.21 -8.39
C ASN A 116 -3.71 12.73 -8.51
N ASN A 117 -3.43 13.30 -9.69
CA ASN A 117 -3.51 14.73 -9.95
C ASN A 117 -4.92 15.32 -9.81
N HIS A 118 -5.97 14.49 -9.93
CA HIS A 118 -7.38 14.90 -9.77
C HIS A 118 -7.95 14.70 -8.37
N SER A 119 -7.15 14.17 -7.45
CA SER A 119 -7.57 14.00 -6.04
C SER A 119 -7.87 15.33 -5.33
N SER A 120 -7.30 16.42 -5.83
CA SER A 120 -7.43 17.78 -5.26
C SER A 120 -8.35 18.72 -6.05
N ASP A 121 -9.11 18.23 -7.03
CA ASP A 121 -9.98 19.06 -7.86
C ASP A 121 -11.04 19.84 -7.05
N LEU A 122 -11.47 19.30 -5.93
CA LEU A 122 -12.35 19.95 -4.94
C LEU A 122 -11.62 20.28 -3.64
N GLY A 123 -10.30 20.44 -3.69
CA GLY A 123 -9.46 20.79 -2.54
C GLY A 123 -9.42 19.74 -1.44
N ALA A 124 -9.00 20.14 -0.24
CA ALA A 124 -8.88 19.25 0.92
C ALA A 124 -10.22 18.65 1.37
N ALA A 125 -11.30 19.41 1.26
CA ALA A 125 -12.65 18.93 1.57
C ALA A 125 -13.08 17.79 0.64
N GLY A 126 -12.79 17.91 -0.67
CA GLY A 126 -13.06 16.89 -1.66
C GLY A 126 -12.24 15.60 -1.41
N ARG A 127 -10.96 15.72 -1.08
CA ARG A 127 -10.14 14.54 -0.70
C ARG A 127 -10.72 13.81 0.50
N LYS A 128 -11.14 14.56 1.53
CA LYS A 128 -11.79 13.97 2.71
C LYS A 128 -13.11 13.28 2.34
N ALA A 129 -13.97 13.96 1.57
CA ALA A 129 -15.24 13.41 1.11
C ALA A 129 -15.06 12.14 0.25
N THR A 130 -14.04 12.09 -0.60
CA THR A 130 -13.69 10.91 -1.39
C THR A 130 -13.37 9.71 -0.51
N ARG A 131 -12.51 9.89 0.48
CA ARG A 131 -12.18 8.84 1.46
C ARG A 131 -13.42 8.34 2.18
N GLU A 132 -14.20 9.25 2.73
CA GLU A 132 -15.41 8.94 3.50
C GLU A 132 -16.46 8.20 2.64
N ALA A 133 -16.66 8.64 1.40
CA ALA A 133 -17.60 7.98 0.48
C ALA A 133 -17.16 6.56 0.13
N LEU A 134 -15.87 6.33 -0.13
CA LEU A 134 -15.32 4.99 -0.39
C LEU A 134 -15.49 4.09 0.85
N GLN A 135 -15.13 4.59 2.02
CA GLN A 135 -15.28 3.84 3.29
C GLN A 135 -16.75 3.52 3.58
N ALA A 136 -17.65 4.47 3.37
CA ALA A 136 -19.10 4.26 3.54
C ALA A 136 -19.65 3.19 2.58
N ALA A 137 -19.06 3.06 1.38
CA ALA A 137 -19.38 2.01 0.42
C ALA A 137 -18.68 0.66 0.74
N GLY A 138 -17.91 0.56 1.82
CA GLY A 138 -17.17 -0.64 2.20
C GLY A 138 -15.95 -0.89 1.31
N LEU A 139 -15.30 0.18 0.82
CA LEU A 139 -14.11 0.16 -0.01
C LEU A 139 -12.92 0.73 0.74
N GLY A 140 -11.74 0.12 0.58
CA GLY A 140 -10.48 0.71 1.04
C GLY A 140 -10.09 1.94 0.21
N ALA A 141 -9.61 3.00 0.87
CA ALA A 141 -9.03 4.17 0.21
C ALA A 141 -7.52 4.19 0.47
N ILE A 142 -6.71 3.99 -0.58
CA ILE A 142 -5.25 3.89 -0.50
C ILE A 142 -4.62 5.21 -0.94
N GLY A 143 -3.61 5.71 -0.22
CA GLY A 143 -2.91 6.96 -0.57
C GLY A 143 -3.55 8.20 0.06
N SER A 144 -4.38 8.02 1.08
CA SER A 144 -5.01 9.11 1.83
C SER A 144 -4.34 9.38 3.18
N ALA A 145 -3.42 8.54 3.59
CA ALA A 145 -2.69 8.60 4.85
C ALA A 145 -1.19 8.55 4.61
N GLU A 146 -0.41 8.94 5.62
CA GLU A 146 1.05 8.85 5.61
C GLU A 146 1.58 7.41 5.75
N SER A 147 0.69 6.48 6.07
CA SER A 147 0.99 5.06 6.26
C SER A 147 0.42 4.20 5.14
N PRO A 148 1.06 3.07 4.81
CA PRO A 148 0.48 2.09 3.89
C PRO A 148 -0.84 1.55 4.42
N ALA A 149 -1.74 1.16 3.50
CA ALA A 149 -2.86 0.31 3.82
C ALA A 149 -2.42 -1.16 3.82
N PHE A 150 -3.09 -2.00 4.61
CA PHE A 150 -2.81 -3.43 4.66
C PHE A 150 -4.08 -4.22 4.39
N ALA A 151 -4.00 -5.19 3.50
CA ALA A 151 -5.07 -6.13 3.20
C ALA A 151 -4.71 -7.54 3.65
N LYS A 152 -5.70 -8.31 4.11
CA LYS A 152 -5.54 -9.74 4.38
C LYS A 152 -6.22 -10.53 3.28
N VAL A 153 -5.47 -11.37 2.56
CA VAL A 153 -5.96 -12.11 1.39
C VAL A 153 -5.30 -13.50 1.38
N GLY A 154 -6.07 -14.57 1.37
CA GLY A 154 -5.54 -15.92 1.34
C GLY A 154 -4.55 -16.21 2.47
N GLY A 155 -4.84 -15.73 3.68
CA GLY A 155 -3.94 -15.87 4.83
C GLY A 155 -2.67 -14.99 4.78
N ARG A 156 -2.42 -14.27 3.70
CA ARG A 156 -1.25 -13.39 3.48
C ARG A 156 -1.58 -11.93 3.74
N THR A 157 -0.57 -11.15 4.08
CA THR A 157 -0.69 -9.70 4.30
C THR A 157 -0.07 -8.94 3.14
N LEU A 158 -0.88 -8.14 2.46
CA LEU A 158 -0.42 -7.24 1.39
C LEU A 158 -0.33 -5.83 1.94
N ALA A 159 0.80 -5.17 1.75
CA ALA A 159 0.94 -3.74 2.00
C ALA A 159 0.69 -2.98 0.71
N LEU A 160 -0.22 -2.03 0.74
CA LEU A 160 -0.69 -1.26 -0.41
C LEU A 160 -0.33 0.21 -0.22
N ILE A 161 0.40 0.78 -1.16
CA ILE A 161 0.78 2.20 -1.20
C ILE A 161 0.23 2.80 -2.49
N SER A 162 -0.28 4.03 -2.43
CA SER A 162 -0.66 4.78 -3.63
C SER A 162 0.06 6.14 -3.61
N LEU A 163 0.77 6.46 -4.68
CA LEU A 163 1.60 7.64 -4.83
C LEU A 163 1.15 8.47 -6.04
N ASN A 164 1.23 9.78 -5.91
CA ASN A 164 1.01 10.73 -7.00
C ASN A 164 2.28 11.51 -7.33
N LEU A 165 2.87 11.25 -8.49
CA LEU A 165 4.04 11.94 -8.99
C LEU A 165 3.71 13.02 -10.03
N VAL A 166 2.44 13.34 -10.21
CA VAL A 166 1.93 14.37 -11.14
C VAL A 166 1.28 15.49 -10.35
N ALA A 167 1.68 16.72 -10.61
CA ALA A 167 1.16 17.85 -9.87
C ALA A 167 -0.36 17.98 -10.02
N GLY A 168 -1.08 17.93 -8.91
CA GLY A 168 -2.50 18.26 -8.82
C GLY A 168 -2.72 19.77 -8.74
N ARG A 169 -3.98 20.20 -8.56
CA ARG A 169 -4.35 21.63 -8.47
C ARG A 169 -3.75 22.34 -7.28
N ASP A 170 -3.58 21.66 -6.16
CA ASP A 170 -2.96 22.19 -4.96
C ASP A 170 -1.42 22.13 -4.99
N GLY A 171 -0.83 21.65 -6.09
CA GLY A 171 0.60 21.48 -6.25
C GLY A 171 1.20 20.37 -5.39
N GLN A 172 0.37 19.60 -4.66
CA GLN A 172 0.86 18.48 -3.87
C GLN A 172 1.27 17.34 -4.79
N ILE A 173 2.44 16.80 -4.55
CA ILE A 173 3.06 15.74 -5.31
C ILE A 173 3.94 14.91 -4.38
N ASP A 174 3.85 13.60 -4.49
CA ASP A 174 4.84 12.73 -3.87
C ASP A 174 6.16 12.84 -4.63
N ARG A 175 7.26 12.85 -3.92
CA ARG A 175 8.59 12.89 -4.52
C ARG A 175 9.26 11.53 -4.37
N VAL A 176 9.82 11.06 -5.46
CA VAL A 176 10.61 9.83 -5.51
C VAL A 176 11.94 10.17 -6.21
N PRO A 177 13.07 10.09 -5.51
CA PRO A 177 13.25 9.67 -4.10
C PRO A 177 12.74 10.68 -3.04
N SER A 178 12.32 10.15 -1.88
CA SER A 178 12.07 10.97 -0.67
C SER A 178 12.06 10.11 0.60
N TRP A 179 12.37 10.73 1.74
CA TRP A 179 12.32 10.04 3.03
C TRP A 179 10.89 9.63 3.41
N GLN A 180 9.88 10.40 3.02
CA GLN A 180 8.46 10.11 3.28
C GLN A 180 8.04 8.79 2.60
N VAL A 181 8.35 8.65 1.32
CA VAL A 181 8.05 7.41 0.58
C VAL A 181 8.89 6.24 1.10
N ALA A 182 10.17 6.47 1.43
CA ALA A 182 11.01 5.45 2.05
C ALA A 182 10.47 4.98 3.40
N GLN A 183 9.92 5.88 4.23
CA GLN A 183 9.28 5.54 5.50
C GLN A 183 8.07 4.61 5.29
N GLN A 184 7.19 4.93 4.35
CA GLN A 184 6.05 4.08 4.01
C GLN A 184 6.51 2.69 3.54
N LEU A 185 7.51 2.63 2.66
CA LEU A 185 8.06 1.36 2.16
C LEU A 185 8.70 0.52 3.27
N ARG A 186 9.40 1.13 4.23
CA ARG A 186 9.96 0.42 5.39
C ARG A 186 8.86 -0.22 6.24
N LEU A 187 7.79 0.52 6.57
CA LEU A 187 6.66 -0.04 7.31
C LEU A 187 5.96 -1.15 6.53
N ALA A 188 5.75 -0.93 5.23
CA ALA A 188 5.16 -1.93 4.33
C ALA A 188 5.98 -3.22 4.31
N ARG A 189 7.30 -3.12 4.19
CA ARG A 189 8.23 -4.26 4.21
C ARG A 189 8.26 -5.00 5.55
N ALA A 190 8.19 -4.25 6.66
CA ALA A 190 8.23 -4.84 7.99
C ALA A 190 7.00 -5.68 8.31
N LEU A 191 5.83 -5.26 7.81
CA LEU A 191 4.55 -5.83 8.20
C LEU A 191 3.81 -6.60 7.10
N GLY A 192 4.21 -6.45 5.81
CA GLY A 192 3.58 -7.09 4.65
C GLY A 192 4.40 -8.26 4.11
N ASP A 193 3.72 -9.31 3.68
CA ASP A 193 4.33 -10.41 2.90
C ASP A 193 4.75 -9.91 1.51
N TRP A 194 3.99 -8.99 0.91
CA TRP A 194 4.34 -8.28 -0.33
C TRP A 194 3.97 -6.80 -0.23
N VAL A 195 4.79 -5.98 -0.88
CA VAL A 195 4.59 -4.52 -0.99
C VAL A 195 4.17 -4.17 -2.42
N ILE A 196 2.96 -3.66 -2.56
CA ILE A 196 2.37 -3.27 -3.84
C ILE A 196 2.24 -1.75 -3.87
N VAL A 197 2.82 -1.12 -4.89
CA VAL A 197 2.83 0.33 -5.05
C VAL A 197 2.05 0.70 -6.30
N SER A 198 0.91 1.36 -6.15
CA SER A 198 0.21 2.05 -7.24
C SER A 198 0.82 3.43 -7.42
N VAL A 199 1.15 3.81 -8.65
CA VAL A 199 1.81 5.10 -8.93
C VAL A 199 1.10 5.82 -10.08
N HIS A 200 0.67 7.04 -9.83
CA HIS A 200 0.14 7.95 -10.85
C HIS A 200 1.29 8.84 -11.35
N TRP A 201 1.79 8.58 -12.58
CA TRP A 201 3.05 9.12 -13.07
C TRP A 201 3.16 9.19 -14.61
N GLY A 202 4.28 9.72 -15.10
CA GLY A 202 4.62 9.71 -16.50
C GLY A 202 4.01 10.87 -17.26
N LYS A 203 3.78 10.67 -18.56
CA LYS A 203 3.27 11.70 -19.50
C LYS A 203 2.01 11.20 -20.17
N GLU A 204 0.96 12.02 -20.17
CA GLU A 204 -0.28 11.72 -20.87
C GLU A 204 -0.03 11.37 -22.35
N LEU A 205 -0.74 10.36 -22.83
CA LEU A 205 -0.75 9.83 -24.20
C LEU A 205 0.58 9.27 -24.70
N ALA A 206 1.60 9.17 -23.84
CA ALA A 206 2.85 8.52 -24.19
C ALA A 206 2.70 6.99 -24.03
N ASP A 207 2.74 6.25 -25.14
CA ASP A 207 2.72 4.78 -25.15
C ASP A 207 4.10 4.14 -24.92
N TRP A 208 5.12 4.98 -24.68
CA TRP A 208 6.46 4.59 -24.25
C TRP A 208 6.72 5.03 -22.81
N VAL A 209 7.59 4.31 -22.12
CA VAL A 209 8.03 4.64 -20.77
C VAL A 209 9.00 5.81 -20.81
N VAL A 210 8.76 6.86 -20.04
CA VAL A 210 9.69 8.01 -19.94
C VAL A 210 10.78 7.74 -18.90
N PRO A 211 11.99 8.37 -19.02
CA PRO A 211 13.12 8.12 -18.12
C PRO A 211 12.78 8.32 -16.63
N GLU A 212 11.92 9.26 -16.31
CA GLU A 212 11.49 9.55 -14.95
C GLU A 212 10.70 8.38 -14.33
N GLN A 213 9.87 7.69 -15.14
CA GLN A 213 9.17 6.48 -14.71
C GLN A 213 10.16 5.34 -14.45
N GLU A 214 11.16 5.16 -15.33
CA GLU A 214 12.19 4.12 -15.13
C GLU A 214 13.01 4.36 -13.87
N ALA A 215 13.45 5.62 -13.65
CA ALA A 215 14.23 6.00 -12.48
C ALA A 215 13.41 5.77 -11.18
N ALA A 216 12.16 6.23 -11.17
CA ALA A 216 11.27 6.05 -10.02
C ALA A 216 10.99 4.55 -9.77
N ALA A 217 10.74 3.74 -10.80
CA ALA A 217 10.53 2.30 -10.66
C ALA A 217 11.74 1.61 -10.04
N LYS A 218 12.95 1.87 -10.54
CA LYS A 218 14.20 1.33 -9.99
C LYS A 218 14.37 1.69 -8.52
N TRP A 219 14.14 2.96 -8.17
CA TRP A 219 14.26 3.39 -6.79
C TRP A 219 13.21 2.72 -5.88
N LEU A 220 11.93 2.68 -6.28
CA LEU A 220 10.87 2.03 -5.51
C LEU A 220 11.15 0.54 -5.29
N VAL A 221 11.63 -0.17 -6.31
CA VAL A 221 12.04 -1.57 -6.18
C VAL A 221 13.22 -1.72 -5.23
N ALA A 222 14.23 -0.86 -5.33
CA ALA A 222 15.38 -0.86 -4.42
C ALA A 222 14.99 -0.57 -2.96
N GLN A 223 13.93 0.23 -2.73
CA GLN A 223 13.36 0.47 -1.40
C GLN A 223 12.40 -0.62 -0.94
N GLY A 224 12.10 -1.61 -1.79
CA GLY A 224 11.38 -2.81 -1.40
C GLY A 224 9.95 -2.95 -1.93
N ALA A 225 9.58 -2.23 -2.98
CA ALA A 225 8.37 -2.53 -3.73
C ALA A 225 8.51 -3.89 -4.43
N ASP A 226 7.49 -4.73 -4.31
CA ASP A 226 7.43 -6.08 -4.89
C ASP A 226 6.64 -6.13 -6.20
N LEU A 227 5.69 -5.20 -6.36
CA LEU A 227 4.87 -5.01 -7.56
C LEU A 227 4.57 -3.52 -7.70
N ILE A 228 4.72 -2.99 -8.92
CA ILE A 228 4.37 -1.61 -9.25
C ILE A 228 3.27 -1.59 -10.30
N ILE A 229 2.21 -0.81 -10.02
CA ILE A 229 1.05 -0.62 -10.89
C ILE A 229 0.95 0.86 -11.25
N GLY A 230 1.22 1.20 -12.49
CA GLY A 230 1.22 2.57 -13.00
C GLY A 230 -0.12 2.99 -13.63
N ALA A 231 -0.41 4.28 -13.52
CA ALA A 231 -1.57 4.99 -14.03
C ALA A 231 -1.17 6.39 -14.53
N HIS A 232 -2.07 7.18 -15.10
CA HIS A 232 -1.93 8.53 -15.64
C HIS A 232 -1.67 8.63 -17.15
N PRO A 233 -0.82 7.84 -17.82
CA PRO A 233 -0.63 8.04 -19.27
C PRO A 233 -1.91 7.84 -20.09
N HIS A 234 -2.95 7.23 -19.53
CA HIS A 234 -4.22 6.89 -20.20
C HIS A 234 -4.08 5.96 -21.41
N VAL A 235 -2.89 5.45 -21.63
CA VAL A 235 -2.55 4.46 -22.66
C VAL A 235 -1.75 3.34 -22.02
N VAL A 236 -1.91 2.13 -22.53
CA VAL A 236 -1.13 0.99 -22.03
C VAL A 236 0.33 1.16 -22.43
N GLN A 237 1.22 1.13 -21.43
CA GLN A 237 2.66 1.08 -21.65
C GLN A 237 3.18 -0.36 -21.43
N PRO A 238 4.26 -0.77 -22.14
CA PRO A 238 4.80 -2.11 -22.00
C PRO A 238 5.20 -2.42 -20.54
N PRO A 239 4.74 -3.54 -19.96
CA PRO A 239 5.20 -3.97 -18.66
C PRO A 239 6.64 -4.48 -18.72
N ALA A 240 7.36 -4.40 -17.60
CA ALA A 240 8.74 -4.84 -17.50
C ALA A 240 9.02 -5.61 -16.19
N CYS A 241 10.15 -6.31 -16.17
CA CYS A 241 10.73 -6.88 -14.96
C CYS A 241 11.94 -6.03 -14.55
N VAL A 242 11.81 -5.28 -13.46
CA VAL A 242 12.87 -4.40 -12.93
C VAL A 242 13.46 -5.07 -11.69
N ASP A 243 14.73 -5.44 -11.74
CA ASP A 243 15.43 -6.14 -10.65
C ASP A 243 14.64 -7.33 -10.08
N GLY A 244 14.02 -8.11 -10.97
CA GLY A 244 13.21 -9.28 -10.60
C GLY A 244 11.81 -8.96 -10.08
N LYS A 245 11.34 -7.70 -10.18
CA LYS A 245 10.01 -7.26 -9.75
C LYS A 245 9.16 -6.84 -10.95
N PRO A 246 7.88 -7.27 -11.02
CA PRO A 246 6.98 -6.86 -12.09
C PRO A 246 6.58 -5.39 -11.95
N VAL A 247 6.69 -4.66 -13.06
CA VAL A 247 6.29 -3.26 -13.19
C VAL A 247 5.35 -3.12 -14.38
N PHE A 248 4.10 -2.75 -14.13
CA PHE A 248 3.16 -2.30 -15.14
C PHE A 248 3.24 -0.77 -15.19
N TYR A 249 3.95 -0.21 -16.16
CA TYR A 249 4.18 1.25 -16.21
C TYR A 249 2.92 2.06 -16.43
N SER A 250 1.96 1.54 -17.21
CA SER A 250 0.60 2.07 -17.30
C SER A 250 -0.37 0.98 -17.74
N LEU A 251 -1.47 0.86 -17.03
CA LEU A 251 -2.57 -0.03 -17.42
C LEU A 251 -3.57 0.66 -18.39
N GLY A 252 -3.35 1.93 -18.71
CA GLY A 252 -4.27 2.72 -19.54
C GLY A 252 -5.61 3.00 -18.86
N ASN A 253 -6.60 3.42 -19.64
CA ASN A 253 -7.94 3.68 -19.13
C ASN A 253 -8.69 2.37 -18.83
N HIS A 254 -9.38 2.34 -17.71
CA HIS A 254 -10.32 1.27 -17.39
C HIS A 254 -11.77 1.73 -17.58
N VAL A 255 -12.16 2.87 -17.00
CA VAL A 255 -13.45 3.54 -17.25
C VAL A 255 -13.17 5.02 -17.45
N PHE A 256 -13.25 5.49 -18.68
CA PHE A 256 -12.90 6.87 -19.04
C PHE A 256 -13.57 7.32 -20.34
N ASP A 257 -13.70 8.63 -20.56
CA ASP A 257 -14.39 9.21 -21.71
C ASP A 257 -13.46 9.75 -22.81
N GLN A 258 -12.15 9.49 -22.74
CA GLN A 258 -11.23 9.91 -23.78
C GLN A 258 -11.51 9.21 -25.11
N LYS A 259 -11.31 9.92 -26.22
CA LYS A 259 -11.76 9.51 -27.56
C LYS A 259 -10.63 9.05 -28.49
N TYR A 260 -9.38 9.21 -28.09
CA TYR A 260 -8.24 8.80 -28.92
C TYR A 260 -8.16 7.27 -29.02
N PRO A 261 -7.84 6.70 -30.20
CA PRO A 261 -7.84 5.24 -30.39
C PRO A 261 -6.94 4.49 -29.38
N GLN A 262 -5.79 5.05 -29.05
CA GLN A 262 -4.86 4.44 -28.10
C GLN A 262 -5.39 4.44 -26.66
N THR A 263 -6.21 5.43 -26.26
CA THR A 263 -6.81 5.49 -24.92
C THR A 263 -8.04 4.58 -24.76
N LYS A 264 -8.46 3.91 -25.84
CA LYS A 264 -9.52 2.90 -25.81
C LYS A 264 -9.01 1.50 -25.47
N ARG A 265 -7.71 1.32 -25.39
CA ARG A 265 -7.07 0.07 -24.94
C ARG A 265 -6.76 0.17 -23.46
N GLY A 266 -7.07 -0.89 -22.73
CA GLY A 266 -6.75 -1.02 -21.30
C GLY A 266 -6.15 -2.39 -21.01
N LEU A 267 -5.56 -2.51 -19.83
CA LEU A 267 -5.02 -3.74 -19.29
C LEU A 267 -5.48 -3.91 -17.85
N ILE A 268 -5.87 -5.11 -17.48
CA ILE A 268 -6.01 -5.52 -16.07
C ILE A 268 -4.77 -6.33 -15.73
N ALA A 269 -4.00 -5.94 -14.74
CA ALA A 269 -2.95 -6.78 -14.20
C ALA A 269 -3.62 -7.89 -13.36
N ASP A 270 -3.42 -9.14 -13.76
CA ASP A 270 -3.96 -10.35 -13.13
C ASP A 270 -2.82 -11.07 -12.43
N CYS A 271 -2.82 -11.02 -11.12
CA CYS A 271 -1.76 -11.57 -10.30
C CYS A 271 -2.29 -12.72 -9.45
N GLU A 272 -1.50 -13.77 -9.31
CA GLU A 272 -1.79 -14.92 -8.47
C GLU A 272 -0.74 -15.05 -7.36
N ILE A 273 -1.22 -15.19 -6.14
CA ILE A 273 -0.42 -15.70 -5.02
C ILE A 273 -0.60 -17.21 -4.98
N LYS A 274 0.50 -17.93 -4.91
CA LYS A 274 0.53 -19.37 -4.68
C LYS A 274 1.65 -19.72 -3.72
N GLY A 275 1.29 -20.10 -2.51
CA GLY A 275 2.25 -20.32 -1.43
C GLY A 275 3.00 -19.03 -1.07
N ASP A 276 4.32 -19.03 -1.25
CA ASP A 276 5.20 -17.89 -1.01
C ASP A 276 5.56 -17.09 -2.28
N ARG A 277 4.84 -17.28 -3.37
CA ARG A 277 5.13 -16.66 -4.68
C ARG A 277 3.96 -15.83 -5.18
N LEU A 278 4.28 -14.67 -5.71
CA LEU A 278 3.40 -13.79 -6.48
C LEU A 278 3.86 -13.80 -7.94
N THR A 279 2.94 -14.04 -8.85
CA THR A 279 3.17 -13.97 -10.32
C THR A 279 2.09 -13.13 -10.95
N CYS A 280 2.41 -12.39 -12.02
CA CYS A 280 1.47 -11.51 -12.69
C CYS A 280 1.43 -11.74 -14.20
N GLY A 281 0.26 -11.56 -14.78
CA GLY A 281 -0.01 -11.48 -16.20
C GLY A 281 -0.89 -10.28 -16.52
N GLY A 282 -1.33 -10.17 -17.77
CA GLY A 282 -2.20 -9.08 -18.22
C GLY A 282 -3.45 -9.61 -18.93
N LEU A 283 -4.61 -9.05 -18.62
CA LEU A 283 -5.88 -9.29 -19.30
C LEU A 283 -6.26 -8.04 -20.10
N PRO A 284 -6.16 -8.06 -21.44
CA PRO A 284 -6.47 -6.89 -22.25
C PRO A 284 -7.95 -6.55 -22.23
N THR A 285 -8.24 -5.26 -22.13
CA THR A 285 -9.59 -4.72 -22.25
C THR A 285 -9.64 -3.66 -23.35
N ARG A 286 -10.83 -3.38 -23.84
CA ARG A 286 -11.09 -2.34 -24.83
C ARG A 286 -12.37 -1.60 -24.49
N THR A 287 -12.36 -0.29 -24.59
CA THR A 287 -13.57 0.53 -24.57
C THR A 287 -14.08 0.71 -25.99
N PRO A 288 -15.29 0.23 -26.33
CA PRO A 288 -15.86 0.40 -27.65
C PRO A 288 -16.06 1.88 -28.03
N ASP A 289 -16.02 2.17 -29.32
CA ASP A 289 -16.27 3.53 -29.82
C ASP A 289 -17.67 4.02 -29.42
N GLY A 290 -17.74 5.28 -28.99
CA GLY A 290 -18.98 5.89 -28.51
C GLY A 290 -19.41 5.46 -27.10
N SER A 291 -18.63 4.64 -26.41
CA SER A 291 -18.88 4.22 -25.04
C SER A 291 -17.70 4.58 -24.12
N ALA A 292 -17.98 4.68 -22.82
CA ALA A 292 -16.98 4.73 -21.76
C ALA A 292 -16.89 3.40 -20.98
N TYR A 293 -17.63 2.37 -21.41
CA TYR A 293 -17.71 1.07 -20.73
C TYR A 293 -16.68 0.09 -21.28
N PRO A 294 -15.82 -0.46 -20.43
CA PRO A 294 -14.82 -1.44 -20.87
C PRO A 294 -15.46 -2.80 -21.21
N ALA A 295 -14.86 -3.47 -22.17
CA ALA A 295 -15.19 -4.83 -22.57
C ALA A 295 -13.89 -5.62 -22.76
N TRP A 296 -13.98 -6.93 -22.95
CA TRP A 296 -12.83 -7.76 -23.31
C TRP A 296 -12.30 -7.37 -24.69
N ALA A 297 -10.98 -7.27 -24.82
CA ALA A 297 -10.34 -7.12 -26.12
C ALA A 297 -10.49 -8.41 -26.92
N ALA A 298 -10.64 -8.30 -28.24
CA ALA A 298 -10.59 -9.47 -29.13
C ALA A 298 -9.18 -10.09 -29.08
N ALA A 299 -9.08 -11.40 -29.34
CA ALA A 299 -7.81 -12.13 -29.26
C ALA A 299 -6.70 -11.51 -30.13
N GLN A 300 -7.06 -10.91 -31.25
CA GLN A 300 -6.13 -10.25 -32.16
C GLN A 300 -5.60 -8.89 -31.64
N ASP A 301 -6.27 -8.29 -30.66
CA ASP A 301 -5.89 -7.01 -30.06
C ASP A 301 -5.05 -7.22 -28.77
N GLN A 302 -4.72 -8.47 -28.45
CA GLN A 302 -3.99 -8.80 -27.22
C GLN A 302 -2.50 -8.51 -27.37
N PRO A 303 -1.91 -7.67 -26.53
CA PRO A 303 -0.46 -7.59 -26.45
C PRO A 303 0.10 -8.89 -25.85
N PRO A 304 1.24 -9.37 -26.30
CA PRO A 304 1.95 -10.47 -25.65
C PRO A 304 2.53 -9.94 -24.34
N ALA A 305 1.86 -10.17 -23.22
CA ALA A 305 2.38 -9.71 -21.93
C ALA A 305 2.16 -10.78 -20.86
N THR A 306 3.04 -11.72 -20.81
CA THR A 306 3.21 -12.52 -19.61
C THR A 306 4.48 -12.05 -18.88
N LEU A 307 4.29 -11.37 -17.74
CA LEU A 307 5.34 -11.21 -16.73
C LEU A 307 5.50 -12.49 -15.88
N ALA A 308 5.05 -13.63 -16.39
CA ALA A 308 5.20 -14.94 -15.75
C ALA A 308 6.67 -15.30 -15.45
N GLN A 309 7.61 -14.61 -16.09
CA GLN A 309 9.04 -14.78 -15.89
C GLN A 309 9.61 -13.94 -14.73
N CYS A 310 8.77 -13.19 -14.00
CA CYS A 310 9.17 -12.30 -12.91
C CYS A 310 8.45 -12.68 -11.59
N PRO A 311 8.64 -13.89 -11.05
CA PRO A 311 7.98 -14.29 -9.82
C PRO A 311 8.63 -13.63 -8.62
N VAL A 312 7.80 -13.13 -7.70
CA VAL A 312 8.24 -12.44 -6.48
C VAL A 312 8.00 -13.32 -5.27
N LYS A 313 9.05 -13.53 -4.48
CA LYS A 313 8.95 -14.27 -3.23
C LYS A 313 8.45 -13.36 -2.09
N ALA A 314 7.63 -13.92 -1.19
CA ALA A 314 7.17 -13.24 0.01
C ALA A 314 8.30 -12.77 0.90
N ASN A 315 8.10 -11.62 1.54
CA ASN A 315 9.01 -11.07 2.53
C ASN A 315 9.03 -11.93 3.80
N ALA A 316 10.17 -11.95 4.47
CA ALA A 316 10.24 -12.54 5.80
C ALA A 316 9.49 -11.66 6.81
N PRO A 317 8.69 -12.25 7.71
CA PRO A 317 7.98 -11.49 8.72
C PRO A 317 8.94 -10.83 9.71
N LEU A 318 8.56 -9.67 10.23
CA LEU A 318 9.26 -9.04 11.35
C LEU A 318 9.24 -9.98 12.56
N ARG A 319 10.41 -10.32 13.10
CA ARG A 319 10.54 -11.19 14.25
C ARG A 319 11.23 -10.50 15.41
N VAL A 320 10.61 -10.60 16.59
CA VAL A 320 11.16 -10.05 17.84
C VAL A 320 10.96 -11.10 18.94
N ALA A 321 12.01 -11.44 19.67
CA ALA A 321 11.99 -12.43 20.74
C ALA A 321 11.29 -13.76 20.36
N GLY A 322 11.58 -14.26 19.15
CA GLY A 322 10.99 -15.51 18.63
C GLY A 322 9.57 -15.39 18.08
N GLN A 323 8.90 -14.26 18.26
CA GLN A 323 7.53 -14.04 17.79
C GLN A 323 7.51 -13.30 16.44
N ALA A 324 6.61 -13.70 15.53
CA ALA A 324 6.31 -12.96 14.32
C ALA A 324 5.34 -11.81 14.65
N ILE A 325 5.68 -10.59 14.24
CA ILE A 325 4.87 -9.39 14.45
C ILE A 325 4.27 -8.97 13.10
N GLY A 326 2.98 -8.73 13.08
CA GLY A 326 2.28 -8.28 11.88
C GLY A 326 0.98 -7.55 12.22
N PRO A 327 0.29 -6.98 11.23
CA PRO A 327 -1.01 -6.36 11.46
C PRO A 327 -2.08 -7.44 11.62
N TRP A 328 -2.98 -7.24 12.56
CA TRP A 328 -4.17 -8.04 12.68
C TRP A 328 -5.28 -7.43 11.82
N ILE A 329 -5.68 -8.16 10.80
CA ILE A 329 -6.72 -7.79 9.85
C ILE A 329 -7.54 -9.05 9.59
N ARG A 330 -8.85 -8.93 9.48
CA ARG A 330 -9.69 -10.05 9.05
C ARG A 330 -9.51 -10.30 7.56
N ASP A 331 -9.67 -11.53 7.16
CA ASP A 331 -9.58 -11.87 5.73
C ASP A 331 -10.64 -11.11 4.93
N GLY A 332 -10.25 -10.52 3.79
CA GLY A 332 -11.09 -9.65 2.97
C GLY A 332 -11.23 -8.21 3.47
N GLU A 333 -10.65 -7.83 4.61
CA GLU A 333 -10.64 -6.46 5.12
C GLU A 333 -9.35 -5.71 4.73
N ILE A 334 -9.45 -4.38 4.70
CA ILE A 334 -8.32 -3.46 4.50
C ILE A 334 -8.25 -2.53 5.69
N ALA A 335 -7.08 -2.44 6.30
CA ALA A 335 -6.78 -1.53 7.40
C ALA A 335 -5.81 -0.44 6.96
N SER A 336 -6.06 0.79 7.35
CA SER A 336 -5.19 1.97 7.18
C SER A 336 -5.22 2.83 8.43
N ASP A 337 -4.40 3.87 8.49
CA ASP A 337 -4.33 4.89 9.53
C ASP A 337 -3.97 4.37 10.92
N ARG A 338 -4.69 3.38 11.43
CA ARG A 338 -4.46 2.79 12.76
C ARG A 338 -4.48 1.26 12.68
N LEU A 339 -3.35 0.65 12.99
CA LEU A 339 -3.15 -0.79 12.90
C LEU A 339 -3.20 -1.44 14.29
N VAL A 340 -3.87 -2.56 14.39
CA VAL A 340 -3.74 -3.49 15.52
C VAL A 340 -2.57 -4.41 15.21
N LEU A 341 -1.52 -4.40 16.03
CA LEU A 341 -0.44 -5.37 15.91
C LEU A 341 -0.82 -6.68 16.58
N GLU A 342 -0.48 -7.77 15.93
CA GLU A 342 -0.57 -9.13 16.48
C GLU A 342 0.83 -9.73 16.58
N GLY A 343 1.14 -10.31 17.74
CA GLY A 343 2.30 -11.17 17.92
C GLY A 343 1.90 -12.64 17.90
N ARG A 344 2.65 -13.46 17.17
CA ARG A 344 2.44 -14.91 17.04
C ARG A 344 3.69 -15.65 17.43
N GLY A 345 3.66 -16.30 18.59
CA GLY A 345 4.63 -17.27 19.05
C GLY A 345 4.14 -18.70 18.80
N GLU A 346 4.92 -19.70 19.22
CA GLU A 346 4.55 -21.12 19.04
C GLU A 346 3.27 -21.51 19.80
N ALA A 347 3.13 -21.02 21.05
CA ALA A 347 2.01 -21.38 21.92
C ALA A 347 1.12 -20.21 22.31
N ASN A 348 1.40 -19.00 21.84
CA ASN A 348 0.70 -17.80 22.28
C ASN A 348 0.43 -16.81 21.13
N ARG A 349 -0.64 -16.05 21.31
CA ARG A 349 -1.01 -14.92 20.45
C ARG A 349 -1.51 -13.77 21.31
N TRP A 350 -1.14 -12.56 20.92
CA TRP A 350 -1.63 -11.35 21.57
C TRP A 350 -1.90 -10.24 20.54
N ARG A 351 -2.66 -9.23 20.91
CA ARG A 351 -2.98 -8.07 20.09
C ARG A 351 -2.85 -6.79 20.88
N THR A 352 -2.52 -5.71 20.18
CA THR A 352 -2.45 -4.36 20.77
C THR A 352 -3.76 -3.61 20.56
N PRO A 353 -3.99 -2.51 21.28
CA PRO A 353 -4.91 -1.47 20.81
C PRO A 353 -4.46 -0.88 19.45
N PRO A 354 -5.36 -0.24 18.68
CA PRO A 354 -5.03 0.39 17.40
C PRO A 354 -3.96 1.48 17.55
N ARG A 355 -2.94 1.48 16.68
CA ARG A 355 -1.80 2.39 16.67
C ARG A 355 -1.60 3.05 15.32
N ALA A 356 -1.26 4.33 15.29
CA ALA A 356 -0.88 5.05 14.07
C ALA A 356 0.62 4.85 13.81
N LEU A 357 0.98 3.73 13.18
CA LEU A 357 2.35 3.33 12.92
C LEU A 357 2.92 4.05 11.70
N LEU A 358 4.16 4.53 11.81
CA LEU A 358 4.97 5.09 10.73
C LEU A 358 6.17 4.20 10.42
N SER A 359 6.72 3.45 11.41
CA SER A 359 7.70 2.39 11.19
C SER A 359 7.62 1.34 12.28
N ALA A 360 8.20 0.15 12.01
CA ALA A 360 8.38 -0.93 12.97
C ALA A 360 9.65 -1.70 12.64
N GLU A 361 10.55 -1.84 13.60
CA GLU A 361 11.85 -2.48 13.42
C GLU A 361 12.25 -3.29 14.66
N ALA A 362 13.03 -4.35 14.47
CA ALA A 362 13.66 -5.08 15.55
C ALA A 362 15.12 -4.62 15.71
N GLY A 363 15.55 -4.31 16.94
CA GLY A 363 16.92 -3.88 17.18
C GLY A 363 17.48 -4.34 18.52
N ARG A 364 18.77 -4.63 18.55
CA ARG A 364 19.52 -4.94 19.77
C ARG A 364 20.00 -3.64 20.39
N LEU A 365 19.13 -2.97 21.14
CA LEU A 365 19.42 -1.68 21.78
C LEU A 365 20.33 -1.81 23.01
N VAL A 366 20.43 -3.00 23.60
CA VAL A 366 21.32 -3.33 24.73
C VAL A 366 22.18 -4.51 24.34
N ALA A 367 23.49 -4.40 24.56
CA ALA A 367 24.41 -5.51 24.34
C ALA A 367 23.97 -6.76 25.14
N ASP A 368 24.17 -7.94 24.56
CA ASP A 368 23.87 -9.24 25.18
C ASP A 368 22.41 -9.47 25.62
N GLN A 369 21.47 -8.58 25.21
CA GLN A 369 20.04 -8.77 25.45
C GLN A 369 19.28 -9.11 24.14
N PRO A 370 18.10 -9.76 24.26
CA PRO A 370 17.24 -9.99 23.11
C PRO A 370 16.85 -8.68 22.41
N PRO A 371 16.60 -8.71 21.09
CA PRO A 371 16.14 -7.53 20.36
C PRO A 371 14.82 -7.01 20.91
N LEU A 372 14.69 -5.69 20.96
CA LEU A 372 13.48 -4.96 21.30
C LEU A 372 12.74 -4.57 20.04
N LEU A 373 11.43 -4.36 20.13
CA LEU A 373 10.63 -3.76 19.06
C LEU A 373 10.70 -2.24 19.19
N PHE A 374 11.24 -1.61 18.17
CA PHE A 374 11.15 -0.17 17.98
C PHE A 374 9.97 0.12 17.07
N THR A 375 9.14 1.12 17.40
CA THR A 375 8.13 1.67 16.53
C THR A 375 8.21 3.19 16.50
N LEU A 376 7.92 3.76 15.34
CA LEU A 376 7.63 5.16 15.19
C LEU A 376 6.11 5.29 15.05
N GLU A 377 5.48 6.05 15.95
CA GLU A 377 4.03 6.20 16.01
C GLU A 377 3.66 7.68 15.93
N ARG A 378 2.58 8.02 15.21
CA ARG A 378 2.03 9.38 15.25
C ARG A 378 1.20 9.54 16.51
N HIS A 379 1.55 10.54 17.30
CA HIS A 379 0.88 10.81 18.57
C HIS A 379 1.01 12.27 18.97
N ALA A 380 -0.07 12.84 19.50
CA ALA A 380 -0.03 14.15 20.14
C ALA A 380 0.79 14.09 21.43
N SER A 381 1.67 15.05 21.65
CA SER A 381 2.49 15.15 22.86
C SER A 381 2.17 16.43 23.64
N PRO A 382 1.96 16.33 24.96
CA PRO A 382 1.78 17.51 25.79
C PRO A 382 3.07 18.33 25.98
N ILE A 383 4.23 17.79 25.56
CA ILE A 383 5.53 18.46 25.74
C ILE A 383 5.72 19.57 24.71
N ASP A 384 5.38 19.32 23.44
CA ASP A 384 5.52 20.26 22.34
C ASP A 384 4.18 20.69 21.73
N GLY A 385 3.07 20.10 22.17
CA GLY A 385 1.72 20.44 21.68
C GLY A 385 1.41 19.95 20.26
N GLU A 386 2.35 19.26 19.61
CA GLU A 386 2.20 18.82 18.22
C GLU A 386 1.77 17.36 18.13
N ASP A 387 0.96 17.05 17.10
CA ASP A 387 0.69 15.72 16.63
C ASP A 387 1.76 15.33 15.59
N GLY A 388 2.69 14.47 15.96
CA GLY A 388 3.84 14.14 15.13
C GLY A 388 4.44 12.76 15.44
N PRO A 389 5.50 12.38 14.69
CA PRO A 389 6.21 11.13 14.92
C PRO A 389 6.81 11.06 16.32
N ARG A 390 6.60 9.92 17.01
CA ARG A 390 7.12 9.65 18.35
C ARG A 390 7.75 8.26 18.38
N PRO A 391 8.97 8.11 18.89
CA PRO A 391 9.62 6.80 19.01
C PRO A 391 9.12 6.08 20.24
N TYR A 392 8.87 4.78 20.10
CA TYR A 392 8.52 3.87 21.19
C TYR A 392 9.46 2.67 21.20
N VAL A 393 9.73 2.15 22.38
CA VAL A 393 10.53 0.94 22.56
C VAL A 393 9.74 -0.05 23.42
N TYR A 394 9.60 -1.27 22.92
CA TYR A 394 8.85 -2.33 23.56
C TYR A 394 9.70 -3.59 23.74
N GLU A 395 9.56 -4.20 24.89
CA GLU A 395 9.87 -5.62 25.08
C GLU A 395 8.67 -6.45 24.58
N VAL A 396 8.95 -7.43 23.74
CA VAL A 396 7.94 -8.37 23.26
C VAL A 396 7.91 -9.57 24.20
N THR A 397 6.76 -9.76 24.86
CA THR A 397 6.55 -10.86 25.82
C THR A 397 5.54 -11.86 25.26
N ALA A 398 5.36 -12.99 25.95
CA ALA A 398 4.33 -13.97 25.60
C ALA A 398 2.90 -13.40 25.62
N HIS A 399 2.68 -12.30 26.33
CA HIS A 399 1.34 -11.73 26.58
C HIS A 399 1.11 -10.38 25.90
N GLY A 400 2.11 -9.82 25.22
CA GLY A 400 1.99 -8.53 24.53
C GLY A 400 3.25 -7.68 24.59
N LEU A 401 3.08 -6.40 24.30
CA LEU A 401 4.12 -5.39 24.32
C LEU A 401 4.21 -4.73 25.70
N VAL A 402 5.38 -4.78 26.30
CA VAL A 402 5.71 -4.04 27.52
C VAL A 402 6.53 -2.82 27.13
N ALA A 403 5.98 -1.62 27.31
CA ALA A 403 6.67 -0.40 26.96
C ALA A 403 7.86 -0.16 27.89
N LYS A 404 9.06 -0.05 27.31
CA LYS A 404 10.27 0.43 27.97
C LYS A 404 10.39 1.93 27.84
N TRP A 405 9.90 2.49 26.74
CA TRP A 405 9.83 3.93 26.52
C TRP A 405 8.59 4.31 25.69
N ARG A 406 7.95 5.42 26.05
CA ARG A 406 6.67 5.83 25.48
C ARG A 406 6.76 7.23 24.90
N GLY A 407 7.32 7.37 23.73
CA GLY A 407 7.09 8.52 22.85
C GLY A 407 7.35 9.90 23.43
N SER A 408 8.36 10.06 24.30
CA SER A 408 8.81 11.40 24.68
C SER A 408 9.40 12.10 23.48
N ALA A 409 9.31 13.43 23.41
CA ALA A 409 10.01 14.20 22.41
C ALA A 409 11.51 13.95 22.53
N LEU A 410 12.19 13.80 21.38
CA LEU A 410 13.64 13.91 21.29
C LEU A 410 14.07 15.39 21.38
N ALA A 411 15.37 15.64 21.32
CA ALA A 411 15.89 17.00 21.46
C ALA A 411 15.38 18.01 20.41
N TRP A 412 14.98 17.52 19.25
CA TRP A 412 14.39 18.33 18.16
C TRP A 412 13.13 17.67 17.61
N PRO A 413 12.26 18.42 16.90
CA PRO A 413 11.08 17.88 16.25
C PRO A 413 11.45 16.75 15.29
N LEU A 414 10.82 15.58 15.48
CA LEU A 414 11.13 14.38 14.72
C LEU A 414 10.31 14.36 13.42
N LEU A 415 10.97 14.01 12.33
CA LEU A 415 10.34 13.71 11.04
C LEU A 415 10.28 12.22 10.80
N ASP A 416 11.42 11.53 11.00
CA ASP A 416 11.57 10.09 10.80
C ASP A 416 12.64 9.52 11.73
N ALA A 417 12.59 8.22 11.96
CA ALA A 417 13.63 7.53 12.73
C ALA A 417 13.74 6.07 12.29
N VAL A 418 14.97 5.58 12.24
CA VAL A 418 15.31 4.21 11.87
C VAL A 418 16.37 3.68 12.82
N LEU A 419 16.49 2.35 12.93
CA LEU A 419 17.59 1.73 13.62
C LEU A 419 18.78 1.52 12.67
N ILE A 420 19.96 1.88 13.12
CA ILE A 420 21.24 1.55 12.48
C ILE A 420 22.07 0.69 13.41
N ALA A 421 22.91 -0.19 12.89
CA ALA A 421 23.79 -1.02 13.68
C ALA A 421 25.24 -0.60 13.53
N ASP A 422 26.03 -0.73 14.60
CA ASP A 422 27.49 -0.69 14.54
C ASP A 422 28.08 -2.03 14.03
N ASP A 423 29.39 -2.13 13.97
CA ASP A 423 30.08 -3.34 13.50
C ASP A 423 29.95 -4.52 14.47
N ALA A 424 29.60 -4.28 15.73
CA ALA A 424 29.31 -5.30 16.74
C ALA A 424 27.86 -5.76 16.71
N GLY A 425 27.00 -5.12 15.88
CA GLY A 425 25.58 -5.43 15.75
C GLY A 425 24.70 -4.80 16.82
N GLN A 426 25.23 -3.86 17.62
CA GLN A 426 24.42 -3.05 18.51
C GLN A 426 23.64 -2.00 17.73
N SER A 427 22.36 -1.82 18.05
CA SER A 427 21.48 -0.88 17.37
C SER A 427 21.44 0.48 18.06
N TYR A 428 21.44 1.52 17.24
CA TYR A 428 21.32 2.92 17.63
C TYR A 428 20.13 3.54 16.90
N LEU A 429 19.49 4.51 17.51
CA LEU A 429 18.43 5.29 16.85
C LEU A 429 19.07 6.38 16.00
N CYS A 430 18.84 6.32 14.71
CA CYS A 430 19.16 7.37 13.75
C CYS A 430 17.89 8.16 13.47
N ALA A 431 17.86 9.42 13.84
CA ALA A 431 16.71 10.28 13.74
C ALA A 431 16.92 11.40 12.71
N LEU A 432 15.90 11.65 11.89
CA LEU A 432 15.79 12.83 11.02
C LEU A 432 14.90 13.85 11.72
N HIS A 433 15.44 15.04 11.95
CA HIS A 433 14.76 16.12 12.64
C HIS A 433 14.44 17.28 11.69
N ARG A 434 13.37 18.02 12.00
CA ARG A 434 12.98 19.25 11.34
C ARG A 434 13.67 20.45 12.00
N GLY A 435 14.23 21.34 11.15
CA GLY A 435 14.83 22.60 11.61
C GLY A 435 16.14 22.42 12.34
N ASP A 436 16.67 23.54 12.83
CA ASP A 436 17.95 23.69 13.49
C ASP A 436 17.84 24.15 14.95
N SER A 437 16.63 24.42 15.45
CA SER A 437 16.46 24.85 16.84
C SER A 437 15.86 23.78 17.73
N PHE A 438 16.40 23.71 18.92
CA PHE A 438 15.87 22.94 20.04
C PHE A 438 14.58 23.57 20.54
N ILE A 439 13.56 22.75 20.79
CA ILE A 439 12.27 23.23 21.27
C ILE A 439 11.68 24.36 20.41
N MET A 440 11.30 24.06 19.21
CA MET A 440 10.20 24.63 18.43
C MET A 440 9.96 26.13 18.42
N LEU A 441 10.79 26.96 19.05
CA LEU A 441 10.45 28.35 19.28
C LEU A 441 10.70 29.24 18.06
N ASP A 442 11.54 28.82 17.15
CA ASP A 442 11.73 29.51 15.89
C ASP A 442 12.35 28.59 14.86
N THR A 443 11.58 28.28 13.86
CA THR A 443 12.10 27.65 12.66
C THR A 443 12.55 28.73 11.69
N ALA A 444 13.59 29.45 11.98
CA ALA A 444 14.18 30.39 11.04
C ALA A 444 14.46 29.74 9.68
N LYS A 445 14.61 28.39 9.67
CA LYS A 445 14.69 27.55 8.48
C LYS A 445 13.79 26.31 8.64
N PRO A 446 12.46 26.42 8.51
CA PRO A 446 11.53 25.30 8.72
C PRO A 446 11.75 24.15 7.72
N SER A 447 12.39 24.39 6.57
CA SER A 447 12.74 23.39 5.58
C SER A 447 14.09 22.69 5.84
N ALA A 448 14.90 23.19 6.79
CA ALA A 448 16.17 22.55 7.14
C ALA A 448 15.91 21.22 7.87
N THR A 449 16.69 20.21 7.53
CA THR A 449 16.68 18.92 8.22
C THR A 449 18.07 18.64 8.81
N ARG A 450 18.10 17.84 9.87
CA ARG A 450 19.34 17.35 10.48
C ARG A 450 19.19 15.91 10.91
N THR A 451 20.27 15.17 10.88
CA THR A 451 20.34 13.82 11.44
C THR A 451 21.05 13.82 12.79
N GLN A 452 20.64 12.95 13.69
CA GLN A 452 21.29 12.74 14.99
C GLN A 452 21.22 11.27 15.37
N VAL A 453 22.31 10.76 15.93
CA VAL A 453 22.37 9.40 16.47
C VAL A 453 22.15 9.42 17.98
N TYR A 454 21.40 8.44 18.45
CA TYR A 454 21.12 8.25 19.88
C TYR A 454 21.39 6.80 20.29
N ALA A 455 22.03 6.61 21.45
CA ALA A 455 22.16 5.33 22.12
C ALA A 455 21.05 5.14 23.15
N TRP A 456 20.58 3.93 23.29
CA TRP A 456 19.68 3.53 24.37
C TRP A 456 20.46 3.37 25.69
N ASN A 457 20.04 4.06 26.74
CA ASN A 457 20.68 4.06 28.04
C ASN A 457 19.94 3.23 29.11
N GLY A 458 18.97 2.40 28.68
CA GLY A 458 18.12 1.59 29.57
C GLY A 458 16.81 2.27 29.99
N PHE A 459 16.73 3.57 29.89
CA PHE A 459 15.56 4.37 30.27
C PHE A 459 15.07 5.30 29.14
N GLY A 460 15.97 5.74 28.27
CA GLY A 460 15.67 6.65 27.15
C GLY A 460 16.82 6.68 26.15
N PHE A 461 16.83 7.70 25.32
CA PHE A 461 17.83 7.90 24.28
C PHE A 461 18.75 9.08 24.63
N THR A 462 20.07 8.84 24.56
CA THR A 462 21.12 9.85 24.77
C THR A 462 21.87 10.09 23.47
N GLY A 463 22.09 11.34 23.09
CA GLY A 463 22.84 11.70 21.88
C GLY A 463 24.26 11.10 21.90
N VAL A 464 24.69 10.61 20.75
CA VAL A 464 26.01 10.03 20.53
C VAL A 464 26.78 10.87 19.52
N ASN A 465 28.04 11.18 19.87
CA ASN A 465 28.99 11.85 18.99
C ASN A 465 30.00 10.80 18.50
N ASP A 466 29.64 10.13 17.41
CA ASP A 466 30.50 9.14 16.72
C ASP A 466 30.38 9.40 15.21
N ASP A 467 31.49 9.73 14.58
CA ASP A 467 31.53 10.14 13.17
C ASP A 467 31.11 8.99 12.23
N ALA A 468 31.44 7.74 12.55
CA ALA A 468 31.06 6.59 11.73
C ALA A 468 29.55 6.31 11.78
N LEU A 469 28.96 6.37 12.98
CA LEU A 469 27.54 6.25 13.15
C LEU A 469 26.79 7.45 12.56
N ALA A 470 27.33 8.67 12.70
CA ALA A 470 26.76 9.87 12.09
C ALA A 470 26.73 9.77 10.56
N ALA A 471 27.81 9.30 9.94
CA ALA A 471 27.87 9.08 8.49
C ALA A 471 26.87 8.00 8.03
N ARG A 472 26.78 6.87 8.76
CA ARG A 472 25.76 5.82 8.50
C ARG A 472 24.33 6.37 8.62
N CYS A 473 24.09 7.19 9.64
CA CYS A 473 22.79 7.82 9.86
C CYS A 473 22.44 8.79 8.73
N ALA A 474 23.34 9.67 8.34
CA ALA A 474 23.13 10.59 7.23
C ALA A 474 22.82 9.84 5.93
N GLY A 475 23.57 8.78 5.62
CA GLY A 475 23.35 7.95 4.44
C GLY A 475 22.00 7.23 4.40
N ARG A 476 21.30 7.06 5.54
CA ARG A 476 19.93 6.48 5.57
C ARG A 476 18.89 7.46 5.04
N PHE A 477 19.15 8.74 5.08
CA PHE A 477 18.24 9.80 4.64
C PHE A 477 18.75 10.57 3.41
N ASP A 478 20.00 10.33 3.01
CA ASP A 478 20.55 10.78 1.72
C ASP A 478 20.10 9.79 0.64
N LEU A 479 18.96 10.09 0.03
CA LEU A 479 18.31 9.20 -0.94
C LEU A 479 18.70 9.50 -2.39
N GLY A 480 19.75 10.32 -2.59
CA GLY A 480 20.27 10.64 -3.90
C GLY A 480 19.25 11.39 -4.74
N GLY A 481 19.10 12.68 -4.50
CA GLY A 481 18.33 13.60 -5.34
C GLY A 481 19.11 14.04 -6.56
#